data_a9f4a74a347d019d49758811901d8866
#
_entry.id   a9f4a74a347d019d49758811901d8866
#
_cell.length_a   1.000
_cell.length_b   1.000
_cell.length_c   1.000
_cell.angle_alpha   90.00
_cell.angle_beta   90.00
_cell.angle_gamma   90.00
#
_symmetry.space_group_name_H-M   'P 1'
#
loop_
_entity.id
_entity.type
_entity.pdbx_description
1 polymer ?
#
loop_
_entity_poly.entity_id
_entity_poly.type
_entity_poly.pdbx_seq_one_letter_code
_entity_poly.pdbx_strand_id
1 'polypeptide(L)'
;GGTTDYAVAIYFEAVRHRRYCSYLREDTALAMMYMPDALRAAVELMEADPQRLRHRNAYNVTAMTLTPRSIAAAIRRRIAGFVLDVAVDPRRQAIADSWPDSLDDSAARREWGWRPQFDLETMTGDMLANLSKTDPTQKDSRCLVTSWEND
;
A
#
# COMPACT_ATOMS: atom_id res chain seq x y z
N GLY A 1 8.14 -12.32 -2.44
CA GLY A 1 7.17 -11.23 -2.42
C GLY A 1 7.55 -10.12 -3.39
N GLY A 2 6.56 -9.35 -3.84
CA GLY A 2 6.76 -8.21 -4.75
C GLY A 2 7.36 -6.99 -4.06
N THR A 3 7.79 -6.02 -4.86
CA THR A 3 8.37 -4.77 -4.34
C THR A 3 7.35 -3.95 -3.53
N THR A 4 6.06 -4.05 -3.84
CA THR A 4 4.97 -3.33 -3.16
C THR A 4 4.41 -4.04 -1.93
N ASP A 5 4.81 -5.28 -1.67
CA ASP A 5 4.28 -6.08 -0.55
C ASP A 5 4.54 -5.42 0.82
N TYR A 6 5.51 -4.50 0.89
CA TYR A 6 5.80 -3.76 2.12
C TYR A 6 4.56 -3.01 2.65
N ALA A 7 3.71 -2.48 1.75
CA ALA A 7 2.53 -1.72 2.13
C ALA A 7 1.43 -2.57 2.80
N VAL A 8 1.52 -3.88 2.68
CA VAL A 8 0.66 -4.85 3.37
C VAL A 8 1.41 -5.44 4.56
N ALA A 9 2.66 -5.88 4.36
CA ALA A 9 3.48 -6.50 5.39
C ALA A 9 3.65 -5.61 6.63
N ILE A 10 3.80 -4.30 6.46
CA ILE A 10 3.97 -3.34 7.56
C ILE A 10 2.79 -3.37 8.55
N TYR A 11 1.55 -3.61 8.08
CA TYR A 11 0.38 -3.70 8.95
C TYR A 11 0.34 -5.02 9.70
N PHE A 12 0.67 -6.15 9.06
CA PHE A 12 0.78 -7.44 9.72
C PHE A 12 1.83 -7.41 10.84
N GLU A 13 3.01 -6.88 10.53
CA GLU A 13 4.11 -6.76 11.48
C GLU A 13 3.79 -5.76 12.61
N ALA A 14 3.05 -4.71 12.30
CA ALA A 14 2.62 -3.74 13.30
C ALA A 14 1.69 -4.38 14.35
N VAL A 15 0.72 -5.20 13.91
CA VAL A 15 -0.20 -5.90 14.82
C VAL A 15 0.55 -6.96 15.65
N ARG A 16 1.44 -7.73 15.02
CA ARG A 16 2.13 -8.85 15.66
C ARG A 16 3.28 -8.43 16.56
N HIS A 17 4.11 -7.52 16.06
CA HIS A 17 5.42 -7.25 16.66
C HIS A 17 5.63 -5.77 17.05
N ARG A 18 4.70 -4.87 16.66
CA ARG A 18 4.85 -3.42 16.82
C ARG A 18 6.14 -2.88 16.18
N ARG A 19 6.66 -3.60 15.19
CA ARG A 19 7.91 -3.27 14.51
C ARG A 19 7.87 -3.78 13.09
N TYR A 20 8.45 -3.01 12.17
CA TYR A 20 8.66 -3.43 10.79
C TYR A 20 10.03 -2.98 10.30
N CYS A 21 10.73 -3.83 9.56
CA CYS A 21 11.97 -3.50 8.88
C CYS A 21 11.70 -3.36 7.38
N SER A 22 11.71 -2.10 6.89
CA SER A 22 11.48 -1.81 5.48
C SER A 22 12.71 -2.14 4.66
N TYR A 23 12.50 -2.85 3.54
CA TYR A 23 13.53 -3.10 2.53
C TYR A 23 13.62 -1.99 1.47
N LEU A 24 12.78 -0.97 1.57
CA LEU A 24 12.85 0.27 0.80
C LEU A 24 13.25 1.43 1.70
N ARG A 25 13.85 2.45 1.11
CA ARG A 25 14.08 3.72 1.82
C ARG A 25 12.75 4.25 2.35
N GLU A 26 12.79 4.89 3.50
CA GLU A 26 11.57 5.37 4.17
C GLU A 26 10.81 6.45 3.41
N ASP A 27 11.46 7.13 2.46
CA ASP A 27 10.92 8.19 1.61
C ASP A 27 10.58 7.72 0.18
N THR A 28 10.75 6.44 -0.14
CA THR A 28 10.39 5.89 -1.44
C THR A 28 8.88 6.04 -1.67
N ALA A 29 8.51 6.90 -2.60
CA ALA A 29 7.12 7.22 -2.93
C ALA A 29 6.59 6.28 -4.02
N LEU A 30 5.42 5.68 -3.80
CA LEU A 30 4.74 4.84 -4.78
C LEU A 30 3.26 5.17 -4.82
N ALA A 31 2.70 5.24 -6.04
CA ALA A 31 1.27 5.37 -6.24
C ALA A 31 0.55 4.07 -5.83
N MET A 32 -0.42 4.19 -4.95
CA MET A 32 -1.14 3.04 -4.38
C MET A 32 -2.64 3.28 -4.26
N MET A 33 -3.36 2.17 -4.15
CA MET A 33 -4.79 2.18 -3.93
C MET A 33 -5.18 0.99 -3.04
N TYR A 34 -6.12 1.23 -2.11
CA TYR A 34 -6.66 0.16 -1.30
C TYR A 34 -7.53 -0.77 -2.12
N MET A 35 -7.52 -2.08 -1.83
CA MET A 35 -8.19 -3.10 -2.64
C MET A 35 -9.70 -2.83 -2.84
N PRO A 36 -10.49 -2.39 -1.84
CA PRO A 36 -11.89 -2.03 -2.07
C PRO A 36 -12.08 -0.96 -3.14
N ASP A 37 -11.21 0.07 -3.17
CA ASP A 37 -11.23 1.09 -4.21
C ASP A 37 -10.83 0.53 -5.57
N ALA A 38 -9.86 -0.38 -5.63
CA ALA A 38 -9.45 -1.01 -6.88
C ALA A 38 -10.59 -1.85 -7.51
N LEU A 39 -11.28 -2.63 -6.69
CA LEU A 39 -12.45 -3.41 -7.13
C LEU A 39 -13.59 -2.49 -7.59
N ARG A 40 -13.88 -1.45 -6.83
CA ARG A 40 -14.91 -0.47 -7.17
C ARG A 40 -14.58 0.27 -8.47
N ALA A 41 -13.34 0.69 -8.68
CA ALA A 41 -12.91 1.32 -9.91
C ALA A 41 -13.17 0.43 -11.15
N ALA A 42 -12.91 -0.87 -11.04
CA ALA A 42 -13.17 -1.83 -12.11
C ALA A 42 -14.68 -1.95 -12.40
N VAL A 43 -15.51 -2.06 -11.36
CA VAL A 43 -16.98 -2.16 -11.51
C VAL A 43 -17.55 -0.86 -12.09
N GLU A 44 -17.19 0.31 -11.55
CA GLU A 44 -17.65 1.61 -12.03
C GLU A 44 -17.26 1.85 -13.50
N LEU A 45 -16.05 1.42 -13.91
CA LEU A 45 -15.65 1.52 -15.31
C LEU A 45 -16.51 0.60 -16.23
N MET A 46 -16.83 -0.62 -15.77
CA MET A 46 -17.69 -1.55 -16.54
C MET A 46 -19.14 -1.02 -16.68
N GLU A 47 -19.62 -0.29 -15.69
CA GLU A 47 -20.97 0.31 -15.66
C GLU A 47 -21.03 1.71 -16.28
N ALA A 48 -19.87 2.30 -16.61
CA ALA A 48 -19.81 3.65 -17.15
C ALA A 48 -20.46 3.75 -18.53
N ASP A 49 -21.12 4.89 -18.78
CA ASP A 49 -21.68 5.20 -20.09
C ASP A 49 -20.59 5.19 -21.17
N PRO A 50 -20.65 4.26 -22.15
CA PRO A 50 -19.62 4.12 -23.17
C PRO A 50 -19.49 5.36 -24.07
N GLN A 51 -20.51 6.22 -24.14
CA GLN A 51 -20.45 7.48 -24.91
C GLN A 51 -19.56 8.53 -24.24
N ARG A 52 -19.34 8.41 -22.93
CA ARG A 52 -18.46 9.30 -22.16
C ARG A 52 -17.00 8.86 -22.18
N LEU A 53 -16.75 7.58 -22.46
CA LEU A 53 -15.42 6.99 -22.45
C LEU A 53 -14.65 7.34 -23.74
N ARG A 54 -13.71 8.24 -23.65
CA ARG A 54 -12.82 8.64 -24.75
C ARG A 54 -11.59 7.75 -24.84
N HIS A 55 -11.04 7.35 -23.68
CA HIS A 55 -9.88 6.48 -23.56
C HIS A 55 -10.36 5.03 -23.48
N ARG A 56 -10.44 4.33 -24.62
CA ARG A 56 -11.04 2.98 -24.68
C ARG A 56 -10.07 1.84 -24.37
N ASN A 57 -8.77 2.11 -24.34
CA ASN A 57 -7.76 1.06 -24.18
C ASN A 57 -7.30 0.87 -22.74
N ALA A 58 -7.18 1.96 -21.98
CA ALA A 58 -6.71 1.94 -20.61
C ALA A 58 -7.01 3.25 -19.88
N TYR A 59 -7.19 3.16 -18.57
CA TYR A 59 -7.29 4.30 -17.68
C TYR A 59 -6.32 4.11 -16.51
N ASN A 60 -5.64 5.16 -16.15
CA ASN A 60 -4.98 5.22 -14.86
C ASN A 60 -6.03 5.49 -13.79
N VAL A 61 -5.96 4.74 -12.70
CA VAL A 61 -6.70 5.00 -11.46
C VAL A 61 -5.74 4.96 -10.30
N THR A 62 -5.87 5.89 -9.38
CA THR A 62 -5.04 5.96 -8.18
C THR A 62 -5.84 6.53 -7.01
N ALA A 63 -5.38 6.32 -5.79
CA ALA A 63 -5.97 6.91 -4.60
C ALA A 63 -4.99 7.85 -3.90
N MET A 64 -3.75 7.40 -3.71
CA MET A 64 -2.79 8.12 -2.89
C MET A 64 -1.35 7.76 -3.28
N THR A 65 -0.41 8.63 -2.94
CA THR A 65 1.02 8.34 -2.96
C THR A 65 1.47 8.04 -1.54
N LEU A 66 2.08 6.88 -1.33
CA LEU A 66 2.50 6.40 -0.02
C LEU A 66 4.00 6.16 0.03
N THR A 67 4.55 6.39 1.22
CA THR A 67 5.92 6.02 1.57
C THR A 67 5.92 5.13 2.81
N PRO A 68 6.97 4.31 3.05
CA PRO A 68 7.09 3.57 4.31
C PRO A 68 6.96 4.48 5.53
N ARG A 69 7.53 5.69 5.48
CA ARG A 69 7.42 6.72 6.53
C ARG A 69 5.99 7.17 6.77
N SER A 70 5.23 7.47 5.72
CA SER A 70 3.85 7.95 5.85
C SER A 70 2.93 6.89 6.45
N ILE A 71 3.07 5.62 6.00
CA ILE A 71 2.33 4.49 6.56
C ILE A 71 2.69 4.27 8.03
N ALA A 72 3.99 4.27 8.37
CA ALA A 72 4.44 4.14 9.76
C ALA A 72 3.89 5.25 10.66
N ALA A 73 3.81 6.49 10.16
CA ALA A 73 3.22 7.60 10.90
C ALA A 73 1.72 7.38 11.17
N ALA A 74 0.97 6.87 10.19
CA ALA A 74 -0.45 6.53 10.36
C ALA A 74 -0.64 5.39 11.36
N ILE A 75 0.20 4.35 11.29
CA ILE A 75 0.17 3.23 12.25
C ILE A 75 0.48 3.71 13.67
N ARG A 76 1.48 4.58 13.88
CA ARG A 76 1.84 5.11 15.21
C ARG A 76 0.70 5.85 15.89
N ARG A 77 -0.20 6.48 15.14
CA ARG A 77 -1.40 7.13 15.71
C ARG A 77 -2.38 6.13 16.34
N ARG A 78 -2.31 4.85 15.96
CA ARG A 78 -3.22 3.79 16.42
C ARG A 78 -2.54 2.73 17.27
N ILE A 79 -1.25 2.46 17.00
CA ILE A 79 -0.43 1.50 17.75
C ILE A 79 0.75 2.27 18.34
N ALA A 80 0.61 2.63 19.63
CA ALA A 80 1.68 3.30 20.37
C ALA A 80 2.95 2.41 20.41
N GLY A 81 4.11 3.03 20.21
CA GLY A 81 5.40 2.34 20.26
C GLY A 81 5.73 1.56 18.98
N PHE A 82 4.99 1.70 17.89
CA PHE A 82 5.37 1.11 16.61
C PHE A 82 6.70 1.68 16.08
N VAL A 83 7.63 0.80 15.74
CA VAL A 83 8.97 1.12 15.25
C VAL A 83 9.09 0.75 13.78
N LEU A 84 9.55 1.70 12.97
CA LEU A 84 9.98 1.45 11.58
C LEU A 84 11.51 1.49 11.56
N ASP A 85 12.11 0.36 11.19
CA ASP A 85 13.52 0.25 10.83
C ASP A 85 13.66 0.20 9.31
N VAL A 86 14.87 0.44 8.82
CA VAL A 86 15.19 0.40 7.39
C VAL A 86 16.44 -0.42 7.14
N ALA A 87 16.31 -1.44 6.30
CA ALA A 87 17.42 -2.22 5.77
C ALA A 87 17.21 -2.37 4.26
N VAL A 88 17.73 -1.41 3.49
CA VAL A 88 17.45 -1.30 2.06
C VAL A 88 17.99 -2.50 1.30
N ASP A 89 17.10 -3.18 0.54
CA ASP A 89 17.47 -4.15 -0.47
C ASP A 89 17.74 -3.41 -1.80
N PRO A 90 18.98 -3.38 -2.30
CA PRO A 90 19.31 -2.61 -3.50
C PRO A 90 18.52 -3.02 -4.74
N ARG A 91 18.18 -4.31 -4.88
CA ARG A 91 17.44 -4.82 -6.05
C ARG A 91 15.99 -4.35 -6.02
N ARG A 92 15.33 -4.48 -4.87
CA ARG A 92 13.95 -4.02 -4.68
C ARG A 92 13.86 -2.50 -4.77
N GLN A 93 14.85 -1.81 -4.22
CA GLN A 93 14.90 -0.35 -4.31
C GLN A 93 15.04 0.12 -5.76
N ALA A 94 15.93 -0.51 -6.56
CA ALA A 94 16.09 -0.17 -7.98
C ALA A 94 14.79 -0.40 -8.78
N ILE A 95 14.02 -1.44 -8.45
CA ILE A 95 12.70 -1.66 -9.04
C ILE A 95 11.73 -0.54 -8.64
N ALA A 96 11.66 -0.20 -7.35
CA ALA A 96 10.81 0.87 -6.87
C ALA A 96 11.16 2.22 -7.51
N ASP A 97 12.45 2.54 -7.62
CA ASP A 97 12.96 3.78 -8.22
C ASP A 97 12.67 3.86 -9.74
N SER A 98 12.35 2.74 -10.39
CA SER A 98 11.95 2.70 -11.81
C SER A 98 10.46 2.98 -12.03
N TRP A 99 9.67 3.02 -10.99
CA TRP A 99 8.23 3.26 -11.06
C TRP A 99 7.91 4.75 -10.84
N PRO A 100 6.81 5.26 -11.41
CA PRO A 100 6.41 6.65 -11.17
C PRO A 100 5.94 6.84 -9.72
N ASP A 101 6.30 7.97 -9.13
CA ASP A 101 5.90 8.36 -7.77
C ASP A 101 4.38 8.60 -7.67
N SER A 102 3.78 9.01 -8.79
CA SER A 102 2.36 9.34 -8.89
C SER A 102 1.79 8.96 -10.25
N LEU A 103 0.48 8.82 -10.32
CA LEU A 103 -0.26 8.57 -11.55
C LEU A 103 -1.28 9.68 -11.78
N ASP A 104 -1.38 10.14 -13.03
CA ASP A 104 -2.45 11.03 -13.45
C ASP A 104 -3.71 10.22 -13.77
N ASP A 105 -4.73 10.34 -12.94
CA ASP A 105 -6.04 9.71 -13.09
C ASP A 105 -7.13 10.69 -13.57
N SER A 106 -6.73 11.85 -14.09
CA SER A 106 -7.65 12.91 -14.50
C SER A 106 -8.65 12.47 -15.57
N ALA A 107 -8.27 11.54 -16.45
CA ALA A 107 -9.18 10.96 -17.43
C ALA A 107 -10.30 10.17 -16.76
N ALA A 108 -9.97 9.30 -15.82
CA ALA A 108 -10.94 8.53 -15.04
C ALA A 108 -11.93 9.45 -14.30
N ARG A 109 -11.39 10.49 -13.64
CA ARG A 109 -12.20 11.47 -12.92
C ARG A 109 -13.17 12.22 -13.82
N ARG A 110 -12.76 12.58 -15.03
CA ARG A 110 -13.63 13.32 -15.99
C ARG A 110 -14.63 12.43 -16.69
N GLU A 111 -14.25 11.22 -17.06
CA GLU A 111 -15.03 10.40 -17.99
C GLU A 111 -16.05 9.52 -17.30
N TRP A 112 -15.78 9.00 -16.11
CA TRP A 112 -16.81 8.30 -15.32
C TRP A 112 -16.93 8.75 -13.87
N GLY A 113 -16.21 9.80 -13.46
CA GLY A 113 -16.40 10.38 -12.14
C GLY A 113 -15.63 9.68 -11.02
N TRP A 114 -14.56 8.94 -11.37
CA TRP A 114 -13.72 8.24 -10.40
C TRP A 114 -13.34 9.11 -9.20
N ARG A 115 -13.52 8.57 -8.01
CA ARG A 115 -13.09 9.19 -6.75
C ARG A 115 -12.72 8.08 -5.76
N PRO A 116 -11.50 8.04 -5.23
CA PRO A 116 -11.17 7.10 -4.16
C PRO A 116 -12.00 7.40 -2.91
N GLN A 117 -12.37 6.36 -2.18
CA GLN A 117 -13.10 6.45 -0.91
C GLN A 117 -12.18 6.31 0.29
N PHE A 118 -11.01 5.71 0.09
CA PHE A 118 -10.03 5.51 1.14
C PHE A 118 -8.85 6.44 0.96
N ASP A 119 -8.53 7.16 2.02
CA ASP A 119 -7.25 7.80 2.25
C ASP A 119 -6.36 6.93 3.16
N LEU A 120 -5.13 7.40 3.45
CA LEU A 120 -4.20 6.66 4.30
C LEU A 120 -4.76 6.41 5.71
N GLU A 121 -5.52 7.34 6.28
CA GLU A 121 -6.06 7.20 7.65
C GLU A 121 -7.17 6.17 7.73
N THR A 122 -8.13 6.24 6.81
CA THR A 122 -9.25 5.31 6.73
C THR A 122 -8.79 3.92 6.36
N MET A 123 -7.88 3.79 5.40
CA MET A 123 -7.24 2.52 5.05
C MET A 123 -6.50 1.92 6.24
N THR A 124 -5.67 2.72 6.94
CA THR A 124 -4.94 2.24 8.11
C THR A 124 -5.88 1.72 9.19
N GLY A 125 -6.98 2.45 9.44
CA GLY A 125 -7.99 2.03 10.41
C GLY A 125 -8.63 0.70 10.06
N ASP A 126 -9.05 0.55 8.83
CA ASP A 126 -9.71 -0.66 8.33
C ASP A 126 -8.75 -1.87 8.32
N MET A 127 -7.52 -1.69 7.81
CA MET A 127 -6.50 -2.72 7.82
C MET A 127 -6.22 -3.24 9.23
N LEU A 128 -5.95 -2.35 10.18
CA LEU A 128 -5.65 -2.74 11.56
C LEU A 128 -6.85 -3.40 12.25
N ALA A 129 -8.07 -2.91 12.02
CA ALA A 129 -9.28 -3.50 12.59
C ALA A 129 -9.53 -4.92 12.07
N ASN A 130 -9.30 -5.16 10.77
CA ASN A 130 -9.51 -6.47 10.17
C ASN A 130 -8.42 -7.47 10.58
N LEU A 131 -7.15 -7.06 10.60
CA LEU A 131 -6.04 -7.91 11.02
C LEU A 131 -6.15 -8.31 12.50
N SER A 132 -6.59 -7.40 13.37
CA SER A 132 -6.78 -7.71 14.80
C SER A 132 -7.89 -8.73 15.05
N LYS A 133 -8.85 -8.88 14.14
CA LYS A 133 -9.91 -9.91 14.23
C LYS A 133 -9.42 -11.28 13.78
N THR A 134 -8.46 -11.32 12.87
CA THR A 134 -8.03 -12.54 12.19
C THR A 134 -6.93 -13.29 12.97
N ASP A 135 -6.22 -12.63 13.88
CA ASP A 135 -5.10 -13.20 14.63
C ASP A 135 -5.25 -12.96 16.15
N PRO A 136 -6.12 -13.70 16.87
CA PRO A 136 -6.25 -13.57 18.33
C PRO A 136 -5.09 -14.20 19.12
N THR A 137 -4.25 -15.03 18.49
CA THR A 137 -3.24 -15.81 19.21
C THR A 137 -2.05 -16.17 18.34
N GLN A 138 -1.05 -15.30 18.28
CA GLN A 138 0.32 -15.79 18.13
C GLN A 138 1.32 -14.81 18.76
N LYS A 139 1.57 -15.03 20.07
CA LYS A 139 2.84 -14.67 20.69
C LYS A 139 3.89 -15.62 20.13
N ASP A 140 4.70 -15.17 19.18
CA ASP A 140 6.07 -15.67 19.13
C ASP A 140 6.99 -14.67 18.40
N SER A 141 8.07 -14.39 19.10
CA SER A 141 9.12 -13.48 18.72
C SER A 141 10.07 -14.19 17.78
N ARG A 142 10.31 -13.64 16.59
CA ARG A 142 11.64 -13.65 15.95
C ARG A 142 11.60 -12.79 14.69
N CYS A 143 12.38 -11.73 14.69
CA CYS A 143 12.82 -11.05 13.48
C CYS A 143 13.62 -12.08 12.66
N LEU A 144 13.00 -12.72 11.67
CA LEU A 144 13.70 -13.55 10.73
C LEU A 144 14.40 -12.62 9.73
N VAL A 145 15.61 -12.22 10.10
CA VAL A 145 16.61 -11.86 9.11
C VAL A 145 16.94 -13.16 8.37
N THR A 146 16.24 -13.43 7.29
CA THR A 146 16.67 -14.46 6.35
C THR A 146 17.88 -13.91 5.61
N SER A 147 19.07 -14.24 6.13
CA SER A 147 20.31 -14.20 5.36
C SER A 147 20.12 -15.13 4.16
N TRP A 148 20.00 -14.54 2.98
CA TRP A 148 20.15 -15.27 1.75
C TRP A 148 21.66 -15.41 1.50
N GLU A 149 22.25 -16.45 2.08
CA GLU A 149 23.55 -16.95 1.65
C GLU A 149 23.36 -17.71 0.34
N ASN A 150 24.21 -17.38 -0.57
CA ASN A 150 24.52 -17.91 -1.90
C ASN A 150 24.23 -19.41 -2.12
N ASP A 151 23.63 -19.70 -3.27
CA ASP A 151 24.10 -20.67 -4.25
C ASP A 151 23.88 -20.15 -5.68
#